data_c124a59b83c0d7185b8b4cd96d7ecb29
#
_entry.id   c124a59b83c0d7185b8b4cd96d7ecb29
#
_cell.length_a   1.000
_cell.length_b   1.000
_cell.length_c   1.000
_cell.angle_alpha   90.00
_cell.angle_beta   90.00
_cell.angle_gamma   90.00
#
_symmetry.space_group_name_H-M   'P 1'
#
loop_
_entity.id
_entity.type
_entity.pdbx_description
1 polymer ?
#
loop_
_entity_poly.entity_id
_entity_poly.type
_entity_poly.pdbx_seq_one_letter_code
_entity_poly.pdbx_strand_id
1 'polypeptide(L)'
;MKPIHKNGDQETKIYTYLHRRNVMKLIGLSTFGMGLWISGCNQSNADSALTMEAEKEGKMESKKSIATIQKRLPAIDAVAPAETRTATFALGWFWGPDSRFGSLDGVVRTRVGYSGGRKENPTYRSIGDHSETIQIDFDPTRISYKALLDIFWHEHDPTARAWSRQYKSAIFYHDESQQKLALETKAIEESRRNKKIKTEILPFDTFYLAEDYHQKYQLRQRRQLMAEFKAMYSRNIDFVNSTAAARVNGYIGGYGKPEEIAANIENLGLSTTGQKRLLEMSNNWKN
;
A
#
# COMPACT_ATOMS: atom_id res chain seq x y z
N MET A 1 -25.21 -44.35 -10.44
CA MET A 1 -24.97 -42.92 -10.69
C MET A 1 -25.18 -42.18 -9.37
N LYS A 2 -24.13 -41.68 -8.75
CA LYS A 2 -24.17 -40.84 -7.54
C LYS A 2 -23.81 -39.42 -7.91
N PRO A 3 -24.45 -38.38 -7.37
CA PRO A 3 -24.16 -36.99 -7.70
C PRO A 3 -22.94 -36.48 -6.97
N ILE A 4 -22.16 -35.67 -7.69
CA ILE A 4 -20.94 -35.01 -7.21
C ILE A 4 -21.33 -33.75 -6.43
N HIS A 5 -20.79 -33.62 -5.23
CA HIS A 5 -20.98 -32.52 -4.28
C HIS A 5 -20.36 -31.21 -4.77
N LYS A 6 -21.11 -30.13 -4.55
CA LYS A 6 -20.75 -28.74 -4.76
C LYS A 6 -19.71 -28.27 -3.76
N ASN A 7 -18.58 -27.75 -4.23
CA ASN A 7 -17.67 -26.88 -3.47
C ASN A 7 -17.89 -25.43 -3.90
N GLY A 8 -18.89 -24.76 -3.31
CA GLY A 8 -19.23 -23.36 -3.61
C GLY A 8 -19.12 -22.39 -2.45
N ASP A 9 -18.76 -22.84 -1.24
CA ASP A 9 -18.96 -22.03 -0.02
C ASP A 9 -17.70 -21.42 0.62
N GLN A 10 -16.51 -21.66 0.08
CA GLN A 10 -15.28 -21.15 0.65
C GLN A 10 -14.87 -19.76 0.09
N GLU A 11 -15.17 -19.46 -1.15
CA GLU A 11 -14.75 -18.18 -1.77
C GLU A 11 -15.56 -16.96 -1.32
N THR A 12 -16.83 -17.15 -0.93
CA THR A 12 -17.69 -16.05 -0.48
C THR A 12 -17.33 -15.54 0.93
N LYS A 13 -16.66 -16.36 1.74
CA LYS A 13 -16.28 -15.98 3.11
C LYS A 13 -15.05 -15.06 3.19
N ILE A 14 -14.17 -15.09 2.21
CA ILE A 14 -12.95 -14.25 2.19
C ILE A 14 -13.31 -12.78 1.91
N TYR A 15 -14.29 -12.52 1.06
CA TYR A 15 -14.73 -11.14 0.72
C TYR A 15 -15.41 -10.42 1.89
N THR A 16 -16.08 -11.16 2.78
CA THR A 16 -16.83 -10.56 3.90
C THR A 16 -15.94 -10.23 5.11
N TYR A 17 -14.76 -10.85 5.22
CA TYR A 17 -13.88 -10.69 6.38
C TYR A 17 -13.09 -9.38 6.36
N LEU A 18 -12.74 -8.85 5.19
CA LEU A 18 -11.97 -7.61 5.06
C LEU A 18 -12.80 -6.34 5.28
N HIS A 19 -14.13 -6.42 5.18
CA HIS A 19 -15.01 -5.24 5.26
C HIS A 19 -15.48 -4.88 6.69
N ARG A 20 -15.23 -5.74 7.69
CA ARG A 20 -15.79 -5.57 9.07
C ARG A 20 -14.83 -5.02 10.12
N ARG A 21 -13.57 -4.75 9.82
CA ARG A 21 -12.57 -4.41 10.86
C ARG A 21 -12.26 -2.92 11.08
N ASN A 22 -12.83 -2.01 10.33
CA ASN A 22 -12.49 -0.57 10.44
C ASN A 22 -13.64 0.37 10.83
N VAL A 23 -14.65 -0.08 11.53
CA VAL A 23 -15.64 0.84 12.13
C VAL A 23 -15.90 0.43 13.58
N MET A 24 -15.60 1.33 14.46
CA MET A 24 -15.88 1.47 15.87
C MET A 24 -14.66 1.36 16.83
N LYS A 25 -14.25 2.51 17.39
CA LYS A 25 -14.56 2.95 18.76
C LYS A 25 -13.96 4.33 19.02
N LEU A 26 -14.83 5.29 19.05
CA LEU A 26 -14.63 6.58 19.76
C LEU A 26 -15.95 6.84 20.48
N ILE A 27 -16.02 6.54 21.75
CA ILE A 27 -16.92 7.20 22.70
C ILE A 27 -16.16 7.29 24.02
N GLY A 28 -16.06 8.54 24.49
CA GLY A 28 -15.39 8.89 25.73
C GLY A 28 -16.21 8.59 26.96
N LEU A 29 -15.59 8.74 28.10
CA LEU A 29 -16.27 9.22 29.30
C LEU A 29 -15.26 9.94 30.21
N SER A 30 -15.56 11.20 30.40
CA SER A 30 -15.02 12.05 31.47
C SER A 30 -15.72 11.69 32.77
N THR A 31 -14.98 11.51 33.85
CA THR A 31 -15.52 11.73 35.20
C THR A 31 -14.51 12.48 36.07
N PHE A 32 -14.99 13.60 36.54
CA PHE A 32 -14.45 14.42 37.61
C PHE A 32 -14.38 13.62 38.93
N GLY A 33 -13.30 13.79 39.66
CA GLY A 33 -13.18 13.34 41.04
C GLY A 33 -12.25 14.27 41.80
N MET A 34 -12.85 15.05 42.70
CA MET A 34 -12.26 16.07 43.55
C MET A 34 -11.74 15.44 44.85
N GLY A 35 -10.58 15.89 45.32
CA GLY A 35 -10.30 16.01 46.78
C GLY A 35 -9.35 15.00 47.40
N LEU A 36 -8.19 15.37 47.84
CA LEU A 36 -7.82 15.67 49.26
C LEU A 36 -6.33 15.96 49.38
N TRP A 37 -6.02 17.03 50.01
CA TRP A 37 -4.67 17.40 50.48
C TRP A 37 -4.23 16.54 51.64
N ILE A 38 -3.03 15.94 51.57
CA ILE A 38 -2.25 15.61 52.74
C ILE A 38 -0.79 16.00 52.49
N SER A 39 -0.27 16.81 53.40
CA SER A 39 1.10 17.29 53.54
C SER A 39 2.06 16.15 53.87
N GLY A 40 3.23 16.09 53.23
CA GLY A 40 4.28 15.12 53.58
C GLY A 40 5.57 15.34 52.81
N CYS A 41 6.53 15.92 53.45
CA CYS A 41 7.94 16.18 53.21
C CYS A 41 8.69 15.40 52.10
N ASN A 42 9.31 16.14 51.22
CA ASN A 42 10.75 16.13 50.87
C ASN A 42 11.42 14.79 50.53
N GLN A 43 11.11 14.27 49.29
CA GLN A 43 11.95 13.28 48.63
C GLN A 43 11.93 13.39 47.07
N SER A 44 11.60 14.56 46.53
CA SER A 44 11.20 14.73 45.13
C SER A 44 12.31 15.15 44.16
N ASN A 45 13.56 15.36 44.60
CA ASN A 45 14.61 15.88 43.70
C ASN A 45 15.53 14.82 43.07
N ALA A 46 15.57 13.59 43.59
CA ALA A 46 16.40 12.54 43.05
C ALA A 46 15.67 11.76 41.91
N ASP A 47 14.37 11.50 42.10
CA ASP A 47 13.58 10.76 41.10
C ASP A 47 13.28 11.59 39.83
N SER A 48 13.13 12.92 39.99
CA SER A 48 12.95 13.79 38.80
C SER A 48 14.23 13.97 37.99
N ALA A 49 15.40 13.88 38.59
CA ALA A 49 16.68 13.94 37.85
C ALA A 49 16.91 12.64 37.08
N LEU A 50 16.67 11.48 37.67
CA LEU A 50 16.79 10.18 37.01
C LEU A 50 15.79 9.99 35.84
N THR A 51 14.56 10.48 35.99
CA THR A 51 13.57 10.45 34.91
C THR A 51 13.92 11.40 33.76
N MET A 52 14.47 12.59 34.07
CA MET A 52 14.92 13.53 33.05
C MET A 52 16.19 13.05 32.29
N GLU A 53 17.10 12.33 32.97
CA GLU A 53 18.28 11.74 32.33
C GLU A 53 17.87 10.56 31.41
N ALA A 54 16.98 9.67 31.88
CA ALA A 54 16.44 8.58 31.08
C ALA A 54 15.67 9.08 29.82
N GLU A 55 14.90 10.17 29.96
CA GLU A 55 14.25 10.81 28.81
C GLU A 55 15.25 11.49 27.84
N LYS A 56 16.33 12.06 28.34
CA LYS A 56 17.40 12.64 27.52
C LYS A 56 18.21 11.57 26.80
N GLU A 57 18.55 10.46 27.46
CA GLU A 57 19.22 9.32 26.84
C GLU A 57 18.35 8.68 25.78
N GLY A 58 17.07 8.42 26.04
CA GLY A 58 16.11 7.90 25.06
C GLY A 58 15.91 8.82 23.86
N LYS A 59 15.90 10.16 24.06
CA LYS A 59 15.87 11.15 22.97
C LYS A 59 17.18 11.21 22.20
N MET A 60 18.31 11.00 22.84
CA MET A 60 19.65 11.04 22.21
C MET A 60 19.92 9.76 21.41
N GLU A 61 19.51 8.59 21.92
CA GLU A 61 19.55 7.33 21.17
C GLU A 61 18.61 7.36 19.97
N SER A 62 17.41 7.89 20.11
CA SER A 62 16.47 8.09 19.02
C SER A 62 17.04 9.02 17.94
N LYS A 63 17.66 10.15 18.31
CA LYS A 63 18.33 11.07 17.39
C LYS A 63 19.55 10.44 16.70
N LYS A 64 20.37 9.65 17.41
CA LYS A 64 21.53 8.95 16.88
C LYS A 64 21.11 7.84 15.91
N SER A 65 20.06 7.11 16.22
CA SER A 65 19.41 6.11 15.36
C SER A 65 18.90 6.74 14.06
N ILE A 66 18.16 7.86 14.14
CA ILE A 66 17.67 8.61 12.98
C ILE A 66 18.81 9.15 12.12
N ALA A 67 19.87 9.71 12.73
CA ALA A 67 21.05 10.22 12.02
C ALA A 67 21.83 9.11 11.30
N THR A 68 21.82 7.88 11.84
CA THR A 68 22.45 6.72 11.20
C THR A 68 21.63 6.19 10.01
N ILE A 69 20.29 6.25 10.10
CA ILE A 69 19.36 5.88 9.03
C ILE A 69 19.47 6.86 7.85
N GLN A 70 19.63 8.15 8.11
CA GLN A 70 19.72 9.21 7.09
C GLN A 70 20.89 9.00 6.10
N LYS A 71 21.82 8.12 6.38
CA LYS A 71 23.02 7.87 5.58
C LYS A 71 22.91 6.67 4.62
N ARG A 72 21.80 5.91 4.63
CA ARG A 72 21.65 4.71 3.79
C ARG A 72 20.29 4.66 3.11
N LEU A 73 20.29 4.95 1.82
CA LEU A 73 19.15 4.58 0.97
C LEU A 73 18.98 3.05 0.98
N PRO A 74 17.75 2.53 0.90
CA PRO A 74 17.47 1.10 0.79
C PRO A 74 18.27 0.45 -0.35
N ALA A 75 18.88 -0.70 -0.10
CA ALA A 75 19.66 -1.41 -1.13
C ALA A 75 18.80 -1.76 -2.35
N ILE A 76 17.52 -2.09 -2.14
CA ILE A 76 16.59 -2.40 -3.23
C ILE A 76 16.33 -1.20 -4.16
N ASP A 77 16.43 0.03 -3.67
CA ASP A 77 16.29 1.24 -4.50
C ASP A 77 17.54 1.51 -5.34
N ALA A 78 18.71 1.13 -4.82
CA ALA A 78 19.99 1.33 -5.52
C ALA A 78 20.17 0.37 -6.71
N VAL A 79 19.51 -0.78 -6.69
CA VAL A 79 19.56 -1.80 -7.76
C VAL A 79 18.35 -1.73 -8.70
N ALA A 80 17.58 -0.66 -8.66
CA ALA A 80 16.47 -0.47 -9.59
C ALA A 80 17.01 -0.52 -11.04
N PRO A 81 16.32 -1.25 -11.96
CA PRO A 81 16.78 -1.41 -13.33
C PRO A 81 16.77 -0.06 -14.06
N ALA A 82 17.73 0.12 -14.99
CA ALA A 82 17.81 1.32 -15.82
C ALA A 82 16.60 1.48 -16.73
N GLU A 83 16.03 0.37 -17.21
CA GLU A 83 14.86 0.33 -18.07
C GLU A 83 13.66 -0.30 -17.33
N THR A 84 12.56 0.42 -17.31
CA THR A 84 11.28 -0.05 -16.79
C THR A 84 10.20 0.12 -17.84
N ARG A 85 9.17 -0.72 -17.77
CA ARG A 85 7.90 -0.49 -18.49
C ARG A 85 6.84 -0.04 -17.50
N THR A 86 5.81 0.65 -18.01
CA THR A 86 4.72 1.16 -17.19
C THR A 86 3.42 0.44 -17.53
N ALA A 87 2.67 0.04 -16.49
CA ALA A 87 1.27 -0.38 -16.58
C ALA A 87 0.40 0.61 -15.81
N THR A 88 -0.82 0.89 -16.32
CA THR A 88 -1.74 1.84 -15.69
C THR A 88 -3.14 1.25 -15.63
N PHE A 89 -3.69 1.11 -14.40
CA PHE A 89 -4.95 0.41 -14.14
C PHE A 89 -5.86 1.21 -13.20
N ALA A 90 -7.16 1.14 -13.45
CA ALA A 90 -8.20 1.56 -12.52
C ALA A 90 -9.04 0.32 -12.14
N LEU A 91 -9.21 0.05 -10.84
CA LEU A 91 -9.93 -1.13 -10.35
C LEU A 91 -10.61 -0.87 -8.98
N GLY A 92 -11.24 0.29 -8.84
CA GLY A 92 -11.86 0.74 -7.60
C GLY A 92 -10.92 1.61 -6.76
N TRP A 93 -10.99 1.50 -5.43
CA TRP A 93 -10.14 2.28 -4.52
C TRP A 93 -8.67 1.94 -4.70
N PHE A 94 -7.85 2.92 -5.00
CA PHE A 94 -6.45 2.74 -5.36
C PHE A 94 -5.49 2.36 -4.21
N TRP A 95 -5.93 2.42 -2.94
CA TRP A 95 -5.06 2.04 -1.80
C TRP A 95 -4.77 0.53 -1.72
N GLY A 96 -5.79 -0.31 -2.05
CA GLY A 96 -5.62 -1.75 -2.16
C GLY A 96 -4.67 -2.12 -3.30
N PRO A 97 -4.92 -1.68 -4.53
CA PRO A 97 -4.01 -1.85 -5.66
C PRO A 97 -2.58 -1.35 -5.39
N ASP A 98 -2.38 -0.18 -4.75
CA ASP A 98 -1.03 0.30 -4.38
C ASP A 98 -0.29 -0.71 -3.49
N SER A 99 -0.98 -1.32 -2.55
CA SER A 99 -0.41 -2.37 -1.70
C SER A 99 -0.18 -3.67 -2.47
N ARG A 100 -1.17 -4.10 -3.25
CA ARG A 100 -1.10 -5.36 -3.98
C ARG A 100 0.04 -5.40 -4.99
N PHE A 101 0.09 -4.41 -5.87
CA PHE A 101 1.12 -4.34 -6.89
C PHE A 101 2.48 -3.96 -6.30
N GLY A 102 2.52 -3.11 -5.28
CA GLY A 102 3.75 -2.73 -4.60
C GLY A 102 4.47 -3.89 -3.92
N SER A 103 3.76 -4.95 -3.50
CA SER A 103 4.36 -6.14 -2.89
C SER A 103 5.08 -7.06 -3.87
N LEU A 104 4.84 -6.93 -5.18
CA LEU A 104 5.29 -7.88 -6.18
C LEU A 104 6.78 -7.74 -6.50
N ASP A 105 7.47 -8.87 -6.56
CA ASP A 105 8.82 -8.89 -7.10
C ASP A 105 8.80 -8.49 -8.59
N GLY A 106 9.81 -7.72 -9.02
CA GLY A 106 9.86 -7.13 -10.36
C GLY A 106 9.09 -5.80 -10.48
N VAL A 107 8.21 -5.42 -9.54
CA VAL A 107 7.65 -4.07 -9.48
C VAL A 107 8.66 -3.13 -8.84
N VAL A 108 9.03 -2.08 -9.57
CA VAL A 108 10.02 -1.08 -9.16
C VAL A 108 9.39 0.02 -8.32
N ARG A 109 8.21 0.52 -8.76
CA ARG A 109 7.47 1.55 -8.02
C ARG A 109 5.99 1.54 -8.38
N THR A 110 5.19 2.05 -7.48
CA THR A 110 3.77 2.30 -7.71
C THR A 110 3.45 3.75 -7.37
N ARG A 111 2.47 4.32 -8.05
CA ARG A 111 1.93 5.66 -7.77
C ARG A 111 0.43 5.62 -7.92
N VAL A 112 -0.29 6.25 -7.01
CA VAL A 112 -1.75 6.41 -7.14
C VAL A 112 -2.09 7.80 -7.67
N GLY A 113 -3.15 7.88 -8.45
CA GLY A 113 -3.53 9.11 -9.13
C GLY A 113 -4.87 9.01 -9.84
N TYR A 114 -5.04 9.85 -10.84
CA TYR A 114 -6.28 10.02 -11.58
C TYR A 114 -6.03 9.98 -13.07
N SER A 115 -6.82 9.18 -13.82
CA SER A 115 -6.72 9.05 -15.28
C SER A 115 -8.08 8.85 -15.94
N GLY A 116 -8.12 9.01 -17.26
CA GLY A 116 -9.25 8.66 -18.12
C GLY A 116 -10.37 9.70 -18.13
N GLY A 117 -10.15 10.89 -17.60
CA GLY A 117 -11.04 12.05 -17.68
C GLY A 117 -10.45 13.17 -18.54
N ARG A 118 -11.19 14.27 -18.67
CA ARG A 118 -10.81 15.47 -19.42
C ARG A 118 -10.51 16.65 -18.51
N LYS A 119 -10.91 16.56 -17.22
CA LYS A 119 -10.69 17.64 -16.29
C LYS A 119 -9.20 17.84 -16.04
N GLU A 120 -8.71 19.06 -16.23
CA GLU A 120 -7.34 19.43 -15.88
C GLU A 120 -7.17 19.57 -14.36
N ASN A 121 -5.99 19.19 -13.87
CA ASN A 121 -5.59 19.28 -12.47
C ASN A 121 -6.65 18.73 -11.48
N PRO A 122 -7.11 17.48 -11.64
CA PRO A 122 -8.05 16.87 -10.73
C PRO A 122 -7.45 16.76 -9.32
N THR A 123 -8.31 16.82 -8.32
CA THR A 123 -7.99 16.51 -6.93
C THR A 123 -8.99 15.48 -6.41
N TYR A 124 -8.72 14.85 -5.28
CA TYR A 124 -9.65 13.87 -4.70
C TYR A 124 -11.06 14.44 -4.49
N ARG A 125 -11.15 15.69 -4.03
CA ARG A 125 -12.44 16.37 -3.80
C ARG A 125 -13.08 16.89 -5.07
N SER A 126 -12.34 17.00 -6.14
CA SER A 126 -12.77 17.55 -7.42
C SER A 126 -12.19 16.74 -8.58
N ILE A 127 -12.46 15.42 -8.55
CA ILE A 127 -11.91 14.43 -9.47
C ILE A 127 -12.45 14.56 -10.90
N GLY A 128 -13.63 15.19 -11.05
CA GLY A 128 -14.28 15.36 -12.35
C GLY A 128 -14.70 14.01 -12.94
N ASP A 129 -14.30 13.77 -14.17
CA ASP A 129 -14.61 12.57 -14.93
C ASP A 129 -13.46 11.52 -14.92
N HIS A 130 -12.43 11.74 -14.09
CA HIS A 130 -11.36 10.78 -13.90
C HIS A 130 -11.77 9.60 -13.00
N SER A 131 -10.92 8.56 -13.02
CA SER A 131 -11.01 7.42 -12.12
C SER A 131 -9.77 7.33 -11.25
N GLU A 132 -9.91 6.81 -10.03
CA GLU A 132 -8.80 6.40 -9.20
C GLU A 132 -7.97 5.35 -9.93
N THR A 133 -6.70 5.59 -10.07
CA THR A 133 -5.81 4.85 -10.97
C THR A 133 -4.49 4.57 -10.27
N ILE A 134 -3.95 3.40 -10.52
CA ILE A 134 -2.58 3.04 -10.15
C ILE A 134 -1.70 3.02 -11.38
N GLN A 135 -0.51 3.61 -11.27
CA GLN A 135 0.58 3.50 -12.23
C GLN A 135 1.70 2.66 -11.63
N ILE A 136 2.19 1.68 -12.38
CA ILE A 136 3.12 0.63 -11.94
C ILE A 136 4.30 0.64 -12.90
N ASP A 137 5.48 1.03 -12.41
CA ASP A 137 6.72 0.81 -13.17
C ASP A 137 7.31 -0.54 -12.76
N PHE A 138 7.61 -1.38 -13.74
CA PHE A 138 8.06 -2.75 -13.52
C PHE A 138 9.26 -3.11 -14.42
N ASP A 139 10.07 -4.03 -13.93
CA ASP A 139 11.14 -4.67 -14.67
C ASP A 139 10.58 -5.80 -15.55
N PRO A 140 10.56 -5.63 -16.88
CA PRO A 140 9.96 -6.62 -17.78
C PRO A 140 10.74 -7.95 -17.84
N THR A 141 11.97 -7.99 -17.31
CA THR A 141 12.77 -9.22 -17.22
C THR A 141 12.40 -10.07 -16.02
N ARG A 142 11.73 -9.47 -14.99
CA ARG A 142 11.34 -10.14 -13.74
C ARG A 142 9.84 -10.40 -13.66
N ILE A 143 9.01 -9.49 -14.16
CA ILE A 143 7.56 -9.65 -14.18
C ILE A 143 7.00 -9.16 -15.53
N SER A 144 6.16 -9.96 -16.15
CA SER A 144 5.56 -9.61 -17.43
C SER A 144 4.31 -8.74 -17.25
N TYR A 145 3.98 -7.93 -18.27
CA TYR A 145 2.72 -7.19 -18.30
C TYR A 145 1.49 -8.13 -18.21
N LYS A 146 1.59 -9.33 -18.85
CA LYS A 146 0.55 -10.36 -18.73
C LYS A 146 0.33 -10.78 -17.27
N ALA A 147 1.40 -10.99 -16.50
CA ALA A 147 1.28 -11.34 -15.08
C ALA A 147 0.60 -10.22 -14.27
N LEU A 148 0.87 -8.94 -14.59
CA LEU A 148 0.17 -7.81 -13.97
C LEU A 148 -1.32 -7.79 -14.36
N LEU A 149 -1.66 -8.12 -15.59
CA LEU A 149 -3.06 -8.26 -16.04
C LEU A 149 -3.77 -9.42 -15.34
N ASP A 150 -3.11 -10.57 -15.16
CA ASP A 150 -3.67 -11.71 -14.44
C ASP A 150 -4.04 -11.30 -12.99
N ILE A 151 -3.16 -10.56 -12.31
CA ILE A 151 -3.45 -10.00 -10.98
C ILE A 151 -4.61 -9.00 -11.05
N PHE A 152 -4.59 -8.05 -11.99
CA PHE A 152 -5.65 -7.08 -12.19
C PHE A 152 -7.04 -7.74 -12.29
N TRP A 153 -7.17 -8.81 -13.10
CA TRP A 153 -8.44 -9.52 -13.28
C TRP A 153 -8.92 -10.26 -12.02
N HIS A 154 -8.02 -10.61 -11.10
CA HIS A 154 -8.34 -11.32 -9.86
C HIS A 154 -8.63 -10.39 -8.67
N GLU A 155 -8.13 -9.16 -8.68
CA GLU A 155 -8.24 -8.23 -7.54
C GLU A 155 -9.59 -7.50 -7.45
N HIS A 156 -10.50 -7.67 -8.43
CA HIS A 156 -11.82 -7.07 -8.41
C HIS A 156 -12.83 -7.92 -9.19
N ASP A 157 -14.12 -7.59 -9.10
CA ASP A 157 -15.13 -8.17 -9.98
C ASP A 157 -15.27 -7.34 -11.27
N PRO A 158 -14.64 -7.76 -12.39
CA PRO A 158 -14.66 -7.00 -13.63
C PRO A 158 -16.02 -7.08 -14.36
N THR A 159 -16.96 -7.92 -13.88
CA THR A 159 -18.31 -8.03 -14.42
C THR A 159 -19.28 -7.07 -13.75
N ALA A 160 -18.93 -6.54 -12.57
CA ALA A 160 -19.74 -5.58 -11.85
C ALA A 160 -19.69 -4.20 -12.51
N ARG A 161 -20.80 -3.47 -12.45
CA ARG A 161 -20.82 -2.06 -12.82
C ARG A 161 -20.38 -1.22 -11.62
N ALA A 162 -19.39 -0.36 -11.82
CA ALA A 162 -18.99 0.59 -10.80
C ALA A 162 -20.14 1.52 -10.42
N TRP A 163 -20.32 1.80 -9.14
CA TRP A 163 -21.35 2.69 -8.63
C TRP A 163 -21.05 4.17 -8.90
N SER A 164 -19.80 4.52 -9.18
CA SER A 164 -19.40 5.86 -9.64
C SER A 164 -18.26 5.76 -10.68
N ARG A 165 -18.10 6.82 -11.47
CA ARG A 165 -17.00 6.93 -12.44
C ARG A 165 -15.64 6.92 -11.74
N GLN A 166 -15.53 7.50 -10.56
CA GLN A 166 -14.32 7.51 -9.74
C GLN A 166 -13.75 6.09 -9.51
N TYR A 167 -14.62 5.09 -9.37
CA TYR A 167 -14.23 3.71 -9.05
C TYR A 167 -14.45 2.73 -10.20
N LYS A 168 -14.55 3.23 -11.44
CA LYS A 168 -14.67 2.33 -12.59
C LYS A 168 -13.42 1.48 -12.77
N SER A 169 -13.61 0.35 -13.45
CA SER A 169 -12.52 -0.55 -13.84
C SER A 169 -12.08 -0.21 -15.27
N ALA A 170 -10.78 0.04 -15.46
CA ALA A 170 -10.19 0.32 -16.77
C ALA A 170 -8.71 -0.10 -16.83
N ILE A 171 -8.28 -0.48 -18.02
CA ILE A 171 -6.88 -0.68 -18.40
C ILE A 171 -6.51 0.45 -19.36
N PHE A 172 -5.48 1.23 -19.02
CA PHE A 172 -4.94 2.28 -19.87
C PHE A 172 -3.65 1.78 -20.51
N TYR A 173 -3.72 1.39 -21.79
CA TYR A 173 -2.57 0.82 -22.50
C TYR A 173 -1.63 1.89 -23.06
N HIS A 174 -0.32 1.65 -22.95
CA HIS A 174 0.73 2.58 -23.38
C HIS A 174 1.25 2.29 -24.80
N ASP A 175 1.01 1.08 -25.31
CA ASP A 175 1.42 0.63 -26.64
C ASP A 175 0.49 -0.48 -27.18
N GLU A 176 0.66 -0.81 -28.47
CA GLU A 176 -0.16 -1.83 -29.14
C GLU A 176 0.00 -3.23 -28.53
N SER A 177 1.18 -3.55 -27.98
CA SER A 177 1.41 -4.84 -27.34
C SER A 177 0.61 -4.97 -26.05
N GLN A 178 0.51 -3.89 -25.26
CA GLN A 178 -0.34 -3.83 -24.08
C GLN A 178 -1.82 -3.89 -24.45
N GLN A 179 -2.25 -3.17 -25.49
CA GLN A 179 -3.61 -3.21 -25.99
C GLN A 179 -4.02 -4.64 -26.37
N LYS A 180 -3.19 -5.30 -27.17
CA LYS A 180 -3.43 -6.67 -27.62
C LYS A 180 -3.58 -7.63 -26.45
N LEU A 181 -2.63 -7.62 -25.49
CA LEU A 181 -2.69 -8.47 -24.30
C LEU A 181 -3.90 -8.17 -23.42
N ALA A 182 -4.29 -6.89 -23.26
CA ALA A 182 -5.46 -6.51 -22.50
C ALA A 182 -6.76 -7.06 -23.14
N LEU A 183 -6.88 -6.99 -24.47
CA LEU A 183 -8.04 -7.52 -25.21
C LEU A 183 -8.08 -9.06 -25.14
N GLU A 184 -6.94 -9.73 -25.33
CA GLU A 184 -6.83 -11.18 -25.26
C GLU A 184 -7.20 -11.71 -23.86
N THR A 185 -6.63 -11.12 -22.80
CA THR A 185 -6.92 -11.54 -21.42
C THR A 185 -8.36 -11.23 -21.03
N LYS A 186 -8.93 -10.12 -21.51
CA LYS A 186 -10.35 -9.81 -21.31
C LYS A 186 -11.26 -10.89 -21.91
N ALA A 187 -10.98 -11.34 -23.13
CA ALA A 187 -11.76 -12.39 -23.80
C ALA A 187 -11.66 -13.73 -23.06
N ILE A 188 -10.47 -14.07 -22.55
CA ILE A 188 -10.26 -15.26 -21.71
C ILE A 188 -11.10 -15.17 -20.44
N GLU A 189 -11.08 -14.03 -19.74
CA GLU A 189 -11.84 -13.83 -18.50
C GLU A 189 -13.36 -13.82 -18.74
N GLU A 190 -13.86 -13.28 -19.87
CA GLU A 190 -15.26 -13.36 -20.26
C GLU A 190 -15.70 -14.82 -20.47
N SER A 191 -14.87 -15.61 -21.16
CA SER A 191 -15.13 -17.03 -21.38
C SER A 191 -15.11 -17.80 -20.04
N ARG A 192 -14.09 -17.59 -19.21
CA ARG A 192 -13.93 -18.28 -17.92
C ARG A 192 -15.10 -17.99 -16.96
N ARG A 193 -15.57 -16.76 -16.92
CA ARG A 193 -16.66 -16.32 -16.03
C ARG A 193 -18.06 -16.55 -16.63
N ASN A 194 -18.14 -16.88 -17.93
CA ASN A 194 -19.39 -16.92 -18.69
C ASN A 194 -20.22 -15.63 -18.49
N LYS A 195 -19.56 -14.49 -18.46
CA LYS A 195 -20.16 -13.16 -18.24
C LYS A 195 -19.39 -12.09 -18.99
N LYS A 196 -20.11 -11.07 -19.47
CA LYS A 196 -19.49 -9.91 -20.11
C LYS A 196 -18.75 -9.05 -19.09
N ILE A 197 -17.48 -8.75 -19.38
CA ILE A 197 -16.65 -7.86 -18.58
C ILE A 197 -16.97 -6.40 -18.88
N LYS A 198 -17.06 -5.58 -17.81
CA LYS A 198 -17.37 -4.15 -17.88
C LYS A 198 -16.13 -3.27 -17.91
N THR A 199 -14.96 -3.84 -17.60
CA THR A 199 -13.68 -3.13 -17.65
C THR A 199 -13.45 -2.52 -19.04
N GLU A 200 -13.16 -1.22 -19.08
CA GLU A 200 -12.81 -0.50 -20.28
C GLU A 200 -11.33 -0.73 -20.65
N ILE A 201 -11.01 -0.78 -21.93
CA ILE A 201 -9.62 -0.81 -22.42
C ILE A 201 -9.44 0.44 -23.27
N LEU A 202 -8.63 1.38 -22.78
CA LEU A 202 -8.50 2.73 -23.30
C LEU A 202 -7.02 3.06 -23.58
N PRO A 203 -6.71 3.92 -24.56
CA PRO A 203 -5.36 4.43 -24.67
C PRO A 203 -5.00 5.25 -23.44
N PHE A 204 -3.75 5.15 -23.00
CA PHE A 204 -3.21 6.03 -21.99
C PHE A 204 -3.04 7.44 -22.57
N ASP A 205 -3.49 8.46 -21.83
CA ASP A 205 -3.30 9.85 -22.19
C ASP A 205 -2.52 10.57 -21.07
N THR A 206 -3.18 10.83 -19.95
CA THR A 206 -2.60 11.59 -18.85
C THR A 206 -2.83 10.89 -17.50
N PHE A 207 -1.81 10.97 -16.64
CA PHE A 207 -1.89 10.56 -15.24
C PHE A 207 -1.59 11.76 -14.34
N TYR A 208 -2.54 12.14 -13.52
CA TYR A 208 -2.38 13.15 -12.49
C TYR A 208 -2.08 12.46 -11.17
N LEU A 209 -0.91 12.75 -10.60
CA LEU A 209 -0.51 12.18 -9.30
C LEU A 209 -1.49 12.63 -8.22
N ALA A 210 -2.02 11.70 -7.43
CA ALA A 210 -2.86 12.04 -6.29
C ALA A 210 -2.03 12.67 -5.17
N GLU A 211 -2.73 13.34 -4.27
CA GLU A 211 -2.15 14.06 -3.14
C GLU A 211 -1.31 13.14 -2.25
N ASP A 212 -0.31 13.70 -1.61
CA ASP A 212 0.70 12.98 -0.82
C ASP A 212 0.14 11.99 0.20
N TYR A 213 -1.00 12.32 0.82
CA TYR A 213 -1.61 11.46 1.85
C TYR A 213 -2.23 10.18 1.28
N HIS A 214 -2.46 10.12 -0.03
CA HIS A 214 -2.93 8.91 -0.71
C HIS A 214 -1.78 7.94 -1.07
N GLN A 215 -0.58 8.48 -1.31
CA GLN A 215 0.57 7.68 -1.71
C GLN A 215 1.05 6.78 -0.56
N LYS A 216 1.18 5.48 -0.79
CA LYS A 216 1.63 4.51 0.22
C LYS A 216 0.77 4.58 1.51
N TYR A 217 -0.55 4.58 1.31
CA TYR A 217 -1.52 4.82 2.38
C TYR A 217 -1.32 3.89 3.59
N GLN A 218 -1.13 2.59 3.39
CA GLN A 218 -0.95 1.63 4.48
C GLN A 218 0.30 1.93 5.31
N LEU A 219 1.41 2.26 4.65
CA LEU A 219 2.66 2.63 5.32
C LEU A 219 2.50 3.94 6.11
N ARG A 220 1.78 4.94 5.56
CA ARG A 220 1.52 6.21 6.25
C ARG A 220 0.72 6.03 7.55
N GLN A 221 -0.11 4.98 7.67
CA GLN A 221 -0.83 4.66 8.90
C GLN A 221 0.10 4.08 9.99
N ARG A 222 1.34 3.74 9.68
CA ARG A 222 2.31 3.12 10.60
C ARG A 222 3.38 4.14 11.01
N ARG A 223 3.07 5.00 11.97
CA ARG A 223 3.88 6.17 12.38
C ARG A 223 5.38 5.86 12.50
N GLN A 224 5.73 4.74 13.14
CA GLN A 224 7.13 4.39 13.43
C GLN A 224 7.88 3.98 12.17
N LEU A 225 7.30 3.12 11.32
CA LEU A 225 7.90 2.77 10.03
C LEU A 225 7.96 4.01 9.11
N MET A 226 6.89 4.82 9.09
CA MET A 226 6.89 6.04 8.30
C MET A 226 7.94 7.06 8.75
N ALA A 227 8.27 7.10 10.04
CA ALA A 227 9.34 7.97 10.55
C ALA A 227 10.72 7.56 9.99
N GLU A 228 10.99 6.26 9.85
CA GLU A 228 12.21 5.76 9.22
C GLU A 228 12.28 6.18 7.74
N PHE A 229 11.20 6.01 6.98
CA PHE A 229 11.14 6.45 5.58
C PHE A 229 11.30 7.97 5.42
N LYS A 230 10.72 8.77 6.31
CA LYS A 230 10.92 10.24 6.32
C LYS A 230 12.37 10.64 6.60
N ALA A 231 13.10 9.83 7.36
CA ALA A 231 14.53 10.07 7.60
C ALA A 231 15.39 9.67 6.39
N MET A 232 14.98 8.67 5.60
CA MET A 232 15.69 8.22 4.38
C MET A 232 15.48 9.20 3.21
N TYR A 233 14.25 9.71 3.03
CA TYR A 233 13.88 10.54 1.88
C TYR A 233 13.52 11.96 2.29
N SER A 234 14.34 12.93 1.87
CA SER A 234 14.12 14.34 2.15
C SER A 234 12.96 14.94 1.34
N ARG A 235 12.70 14.40 0.13
CA ARG A 235 11.59 14.83 -0.73
C ARG A 235 10.52 13.76 -0.75
N ASN A 236 9.25 14.16 -0.67
CA ASN A 236 8.13 13.20 -0.71
C ASN A 236 8.10 12.41 -2.04
N ILE A 237 8.47 13.02 -3.16
CA ILE A 237 8.49 12.33 -4.45
C ILE A 237 9.51 11.19 -4.50
N ASP A 238 10.65 11.30 -3.80
CA ASP A 238 11.63 10.22 -3.72
C ASP A 238 11.07 9.05 -2.91
N PHE A 239 10.38 9.33 -1.80
CA PHE A 239 9.63 8.33 -1.03
C PHE A 239 8.55 7.64 -1.88
N VAL A 240 7.74 8.40 -2.62
CA VAL A 240 6.68 7.86 -3.49
C VAL A 240 7.26 6.93 -4.56
N ASN A 241 8.42 7.26 -5.11
CA ASN A 241 9.10 6.51 -6.17
C ASN A 241 10.01 5.39 -5.65
N SER A 242 10.12 5.18 -4.33
CA SER A 242 10.95 4.15 -3.72
C SER A 242 10.36 2.76 -3.89
N THR A 243 11.17 1.81 -4.33
CA THR A 243 10.86 0.39 -4.36
C THR A 243 10.62 -0.15 -2.95
N ALA A 244 11.48 0.26 -1.99
CA ALA A 244 11.33 -0.14 -0.59
C ALA A 244 10.01 0.36 0.00
N ALA A 245 9.61 1.60 -0.27
CA ALA A 245 8.34 2.14 0.19
C ALA A 245 7.14 1.40 -0.42
N ALA A 246 7.18 1.08 -1.72
CA ALA A 246 6.15 0.29 -2.39
C ALA A 246 6.05 -1.11 -1.77
N ARG A 247 7.18 -1.76 -1.54
CA ARG A 247 7.27 -3.10 -0.95
C ARG A 247 6.72 -3.13 0.47
N VAL A 248 7.18 -2.22 1.35
CA VAL A 248 6.71 -2.15 2.74
C VAL A 248 5.23 -1.76 2.81
N ASN A 249 4.75 -0.85 1.95
CA ASN A 249 3.33 -0.54 1.85
C ASN A 249 2.49 -1.78 1.49
N GLY A 250 2.97 -2.60 0.57
CA GLY A 250 2.35 -3.86 0.17
C GLY A 250 2.32 -4.87 1.31
N TYR A 251 3.43 -5.06 1.99
CA TYR A 251 3.53 -5.97 3.13
C TYR A 251 2.60 -5.56 4.28
N ILE A 252 2.53 -4.27 4.62
CA ILE A 252 1.59 -3.76 5.63
C ILE A 252 0.13 -3.93 5.18
N GLY A 253 -0.13 -3.88 3.89
CA GLY A 253 -1.44 -4.12 3.30
C GLY A 253 -1.91 -5.58 3.31
N GLY A 254 -1.08 -6.51 3.80
CA GLY A 254 -1.42 -7.93 3.93
C GLY A 254 -0.96 -8.79 2.74
N TYR A 255 -0.10 -8.26 1.89
CA TYR A 255 0.44 -8.97 0.73
C TYR A 255 1.89 -9.42 0.96
N GLY A 256 2.27 -10.51 0.31
CA GLY A 256 3.57 -11.17 0.51
C GLY A 256 3.51 -12.27 1.58
N LYS A 257 4.37 -13.27 1.42
CA LYS A 257 4.50 -14.34 2.40
C LYS A 257 5.54 -13.98 3.46
N PRO A 258 5.39 -14.38 4.73
CA PRO A 258 6.38 -14.09 5.76
C PRO A 258 7.81 -14.49 5.39
N GLU A 259 7.98 -15.58 4.67
CA GLU A 259 9.27 -16.07 4.21
C GLU A 259 9.89 -15.15 3.16
N GLU A 260 9.09 -14.61 2.24
CA GLU A 260 9.49 -13.64 1.21
C GLU A 260 9.87 -12.29 1.86
N ILE A 261 9.10 -11.86 2.87
CA ILE A 261 9.37 -10.65 3.63
C ILE A 261 10.69 -10.78 4.37
N ALA A 262 10.91 -11.90 5.08
CA ALA A 262 12.15 -12.18 5.81
C ALA A 262 13.38 -12.19 4.89
N ALA A 263 13.27 -12.81 3.72
CA ALA A 263 14.37 -12.87 2.74
C ALA A 263 14.76 -11.49 2.17
N ASN A 264 13.83 -10.53 2.14
CA ASN A 264 14.07 -9.21 1.56
C ASN A 264 14.27 -8.10 2.62
N ILE A 265 14.10 -8.40 3.90
CA ILE A 265 13.96 -7.39 4.97
C ILE A 265 15.18 -6.46 5.10
N GLU A 266 16.38 -6.97 4.91
CA GLU A 266 17.63 -6.20 5.01
C GLU A 266 17.78 -5.18 3.89
N ASN A 267 17.17 -5.44 2.73
CA ASN A 267 17.25 -4.58 1.56
C ASN A 267 16.29 -3.38 1.63
N LEU A 268 15.37 -3.36 2.61
CA LEU A 268 14.33 -2.33 2.75
C LEU A 268 14.79 -1.07 3.48
N GLY A 269 16.05 -1.04 3.98
CA GLY A 269 16.63 0.12 4.66
C GLY A 269 16.10 0.37 6.08
N LEU A 270 15.23 -0.49 6.60
CA LEU A 270 14.66 -0.38 7.95
C LEU A 270 15.71 -0.68 9.03
N SER A 271 15.60 0.00 10.17
CA SER A 271 16.34 -0.34 11.39
C SER A 271 15.97 -1.75 11.87
N THR A 272 16.81 -2.36 12.71
CA THR A 272 16.50 -3.66 13.34
C THR A 272 15.12 -3.66 14.04
N THR A 273 14.76 -2.54 14.68
CA THR A 273 13.43 -2.37 15.30
C THR A 273 12.33 -2.31 14.26
N GLY A 274 12.52 -1.60 13.14
CA GLY A 274 11.57 -1.53 12.04
C GLY A 274 11.38 -2.87 11.36
N GLN A 275 12.47 -3.62 11.12
CA GLN A 275 12.45 -4.97 10.56
C GLN A 275 11.63 -5.93 11.44
N LYS A 276 11.94 -5.98 12.75
CA LYS A 276 11.21 -6.81 13.71
C LYS A 276 9.72 -6.49 13.70
N ARG A 277 9.37 -5.21 13.71
CA ARG A 277 7.98 -4.75 13.68
C ARG A 277 7.26 -5.15 12.39
N LEU A 278 7.91 -5.05 11.23
CA LEU A 278 7.32 -5.47 9.97
C LEU A 278 7.05 -6.98 9.95
N LEU A 279 7.99 -7.80 10.46
CA LEU A 279 7.83 -9.24 10.57
C LEU A 279 6.70 -9.64 11.56
N GLU A 280 6.61 -8.98 12.70
CA GLU A 280 5.51 -9.21 13.65
C GLU A 280 4.14 -8.93 13.03
N MET A 281 4.04 -7.86 12.22
CA MET A 281 2.80 -7.54 11.50
C MET A 281 2.46 -8.62 10.48
N SER A 282 3.44 -9.12 9.73
CA SER A 282 3.21 -10.15 8.69
C SER A 282 2.77 -11.49 9.28
N ASN A 283 3.28 -11.87 10.45
CA ASN A 283 2.88 -13.10 11.14
C ASN A 283 1.45 -13.07 11.67
N ASN A 284 0.93 -11.86 12.00
CA ASN A 284 -0.43 -11.69 12.50
C ASN A 284 -1.52 -11.74 11.39
N TRP A 285 -1.15 -11.81 10.11
CA TRP A 285 -2.14 -11.95 9.03
C TRP A 285 -2.61 -13.39 8.83
N LYS A 286 -1.91 -14.38 9.42
CA LYS A 286 -2.25 -15.80 9.33
C LYS A 286 -3.32 -16.24 10.37
N ASN A 287 -3.66 -15.35 11.33
CA ASN A 287 -4.67 -15.58 12.36
C ASN A 287 -5.90 -14.66 12.12
#